data_90fbebb6468a1e092281b273fb8a6a07
#
_entry.id   90fbebb6468a1e092281b273fb8a6a07
#
_cell.length_a   1.000
_cell.length_b   1.000
_cell.length_c   1.000
_cell.angle_alpha   90.00
_cell.angle_beta   90.00
_cell.angle_gamma   90.00
#
_symmetry.space_group_name_H-M   'P 1'
#
loop_
_entity.id
_entity.type
_entity.pdbx_description
1 polymer ?
#
loop_
_entity_poly.entity_id
_entity_poly.type
_entity_poly.pdbx_seq_one_letter_code
_entity_poly.pdbx_strand_id
1 'polypeptide(L)'
;MRASDLESLLREDHRARLVWGYVVRQDLSPLVHAIKARGSNAGRAAIDPRILFALWLYATLEGVGSGREVARLALVHDAYRWICGGVSVNYHAINDFRAGNEALMDELLTDNVAALAAAGAASFRRQASLEEHLSQARELVQKIKTQTQADPGQAKRQAQAAKLRAAQEREERIRAALEQLPEVAAAKKRNGAKAEDARASTMDPDARVMKMGDGGFRPAFNVQLATTCEDQVIVGMGVVNAGSDMAQLAPMVEQVEQRLGKSPNAWLVDGGLPAHEQIDAVAGKTEVYAPVPEPRAKKDASKDEPGNQVQPDKHAAKPDDSQAVAEWRARMASDEAKEIYKQRAATAECVNAQARNRGLLRMPVRGLSKVRSVVGLFVLVHNLMRKAVLAPQLIGWGTGPSAMAPKAA
;
A
#
# COMPACT_ATOMS: atom_id res chain seq x y z
N MET A 1 -30.93 2.30 30.35
CA MET A 1 -30.05 3.07 29.44
C MET A 1 -29.62 4.34 30.17
N ARG A 2 -28.31 4.59 30.35
CA ARG A 2 -27.84 5.92 30.75
C ARG A 2 -27.77 6.77 29.49
N ALA A 3 -28.48 7.86 29.41
CA ALA A 3 -28.26 8.88 28.42
C ALA A 3 -26.90 9.50 28.71
N SER A 4 -25.86 9.11 27.99
CA SER A 4 -24.56 9.74 28.04
C SER A 4 -24.43 10.67 26.84
N ASP A 5 -24.07 11.92 27.09
CA ASP A 5 -23.66 12.83 26.05
C ASP A 5 -22.50 12.21 25.27
N LEU A 6 -22.59 12.20 23.95
CA LEU A 6 -21.55 11.65 23.09
C LEU A 6 -20.19 12.34 23.31
N GLU A 7 -20.22 13.64 23.58
CA GLU A 7 -19.01 14.43 23.81
C GLU A 7 -18.26 13.98 25.08
N SER A 8 -18.99 13.54 26.11
CA SER A 8 -18.43 13.05 27.37
C SER A 8 -17.80 11.65 27.27
N LEU A 9 -17.97 10.91 26.15
CA LEU A 9 -17.37 9.58 25.96
C LEU A 9 -15.85 9.61 25.84
N LEU A 10 -15.27 10.72 25.39
CA LEU A 10 -13.85 10.81 25.10
C LEU A 10 -13.22 12.05 25.77
N ARG A 11 -12.02 11.83 26.34
CA ARG A 11 -11.17 12.93 26.79
C ARG A 11 -10.81 13.85 25.62
N GLU A 12 -10.48 15.10 25.91
CA GLU A 12 -10.08 16.10 24.90
C GLU A 12 -8.82 15.68 24.10
N ASP A 13 -7.89 14.99 24.76
CA ASP A 13 -6.63 14.50 24.18
C ASP A 13 -6.75 13.13 23.48
N HIS A 14 -7.97 12.60 23.29
CA HIS A 14 -8.15 11.28 22.74
C HIS A 14 -7.87 11.24 21.23
N ARG A 15 -7.14 10.21 20.75
CA ARG A 15 -6.72 10.05 19.35
C ARG A 15 -7.88 10.08 18.33
N ALA A 16 -9.08 9.64 18.71
CA ALA A 16 -10.25 9.72 17.83
C ALA A 16 -10.63 11.17 17.51
N ARG A 17 -10.45 12.11 18.45
CA ARG A 17 -10.65 13.54 18.21
C ARG A 17 -9.62 14.11 17.24
N LEU A 18 -8.36 13.66 17.35
CA LEU A 18 -7.31 14.01 16.39
C LEU A 18 -7.69 13.56 14.97
N VAL A 19 -8.13 12.30 14.83
CA VAL A 19 -8.55 11.74 13.54
C VAL A 19 -9.73 12.51 12.98
N TRP A 20 -10.75 12.78 13.77
CA TRP A 20 -11.92 13.56 13.34
C TRP A 20 -11.54 14.97 12.91
N GLY A 21 -10.73 15.65 13.73
CA GLY A 21 -10.25 17.00 13.41
C GLY A 21 -9.40 17.06 12.14
N TYR A 22 -8.70 15.99 11.79
CA TYR A 22 -8.05 15.85 10.50
C TYR A 22 -9.08 15.70 9.37
N VAL A 23 -10.04 14.79 9.51
CA VAL A 23 -11.01 14.44 8.47
C VAL A 23 -11.92 15.63 8.09
N VAL A 24 -12.39 16.41 9.07
CA VAL A 24 -13.27 17.54 8.79
C VAL A 24 -12.59 18.71 8.07
N ARG A 25 -11.26 18.69 7.99
CA ARG A 25 -10.48 19.69 7.24
C ARG A 25 -10.13 19.24 5.83
N GLN A 26 -10.43 18.00 5.45
CA GLN A 26 -10.20 17.52 4.09
C GLN A 26 -11.38 17.89 3.19
N ASP A 27 -11.10 18.19 1.94
CA ASP A 27 -12.16 18.30 0.93
C ASP A 27 -12.61 16.90 0.51
N LEU A 28 -13.75 16.47 1.01
CA LEU A 28 -14.41 15.22 0.64
C LEU A 28 -15.62 15.46 -0.27
N SER A 29 -15.73 16.65 -0.85
CA SER A 29 -16.82 17.01 -1.79
C SER A 29 -16.98 15.99 -2.93
N PRO A 30 -15.93 15.46 -3.55
CA PRO A 30 -16.06 14.43 -4.59
C PRO A 30 -16.83 13.21 -4.11
N LEU A 31 -16.58 12.74 -2.89
CA LEU A 31 -17.29 11.59 -2.30
C LEU A 31 -18.75 11.92 -2.00
N VAL A 32 -19.00 13.12 -1.48
CA VAL A 32 -20.36 13.58 -1.22
C VAL A 32 -21.14 13.70 -2.53
N HIS A 33 -20.50 14.16 -3.61
CA HIS A 33 -21.13 14.26 -4.94
C HIS A 33 -21.40 12.88 -5.58
N ALA A 34 -20.61 11.86 -5.27
CA ALA A 34 -20.79 10.50 -5.76
C ALA A 34 -21.98 9.74 -5.12
N ILE A 35 -22.60 10.27 -4.06
CA ILE A 35 -23.75 9.67 -3.40
C ILE A 35 -24.98 9.74 -4.32
N LYS A 36 -25.47 8.56 -4.75
CA LYS A 36 -26.62 8.43 -5.66
C LYS A 36 -27.97 8.65 -4.97
N ALA A 37 -28.07 8.32 -3.68
CA ALA A 37 -29.31 8.48 -2.88
C ALA A 37 -29.42 9.90 -2.32
N ARG A 38 -29.86 10.86 -3.14
CA ARG A 38 -30.09 12.25 -2.75
C ARG A 38 -31.54 12.64 -2.95
N GLY A 39 -32.07 13.44 -2.04
CA GLY A 39 -33.42 13.98 -2.14
C GLY A 39 -34.50 12.89 -2.09
N SER A 40 -35.43 12.90 -3.05
CA SER A 40 -36.56 11.98 -3.15
C SER A 40 -36.23 10.62 -3.79
N ASN A 41 -34.97 10.32 -4.12
CA ASN A 41 -34.61 9.06 -4.71
C ASN A 41 -34.77 7.91 -3.70
N ALA A 42 -35.39 6.80 -4.14
CA ALA A 42 -35.58 5.63 -3.31
C ALA A 42 -34.24 5.01 -2.91
N GLY A 43 -34.04 4.79 -1.61
CA GLY A 43 -32.82 4.17 -1.09
C GLY A 43 -32.65 4.43 0.41
N ARG A 44 -31.77 3.67 1.05
CA ARG A 44 -31.36 3.91 2.43
C ARG A 44 -30.52 5.20 2.48
N ALA A 45 -30.73 6.04 3.50
CA ALA A 45 -29.94 7.24 3.71
C ALA A 45 -28.43 6.91 3.66
N ALA A 46 -27.70 7.69 2.86
CA ALA A 46 -26.26 7.49 2.72
C ALA A 46 -25.54 7.89 4.01
N ILE A 47 -24.52 7.13 4.39
CA ILE A 47 -23.64 7.48 5.49
C ILE A 47 -22.69 8.58 5.02
N ASP A 48 -22.50 9.62 5.82
CA ASP A 48 -21.54 10.70 5.53
C ASP A 48 -20.13 10.10 5.29
N PRO A 49 -19.49 10.37 4.15
CA PRO A 49 -18.15 9.88 3.85
C PRO A 49 -17.11 10.23 4.91
N ARG A 50 -17.27 11.34 5.62
CA ARG A 50 -16.39 11.75 6.72
C ARG A 50 -16.40 10.73 7.86
N ILE A 51 -17.56 10.17 8.18
CA ILE A 51 -17.69 9.11 9.19
C ILE A 51 -16.94 7.86 8.75
N LEU A 52 -17.14 7.42 7.51
CA LEU A 52 -16.47 6.22 6.98
C LEU A 52 -14.95 6.39 6.92
N PHE A 53 -14.50 7.57 6.52
CA PHE A 53 -13.08 7.90 6.47
C PHE A 53 -12.46 7.96 7.88
N ALA A 54 -13.10 8.66 8.82
CA ALA A 54 -12.63 8.72 10.20
C ALA A 54 -12.61 7.35 10.88
N LEU A 55 -13.62 6.50 10.65
CA LEU A 55 -13.64 5.13 11.13
C LEU A 55 -12.44 4.32 10.63
N TRP A 56 -12.10 4.42 9.34
CA TRP A 56 -10.95 3.68 8.80
C TRP A 56 -9.61 4.25 9.24
N LEU A 57 -9.45 5.57 9.33
CA LEU A 57 -8.23 6.16 9.86
C LEU A 57 -8.01 5.75 11.31
N TYR A 58 -9.06 5.81 12.14
CA TYR A 58 -8.96 5.42 13.54
C TYR A 58 -8.75 3.90 13.69
N ALA A 59 -9.48 3.08 12.94
CA ALA A 59 -9.29 1.63 12.91
C ALA A 59 -7.87 1.24 12.50
N THR A 60 -7.32 1.90 11.49
CA THR A 60 -5.94 1.68 11.04
C THR A 60 -4.93 2.10 12.12
N LEU A 61 -5.18 3.20 12.82
CA LEU A 61 -4.35 3.66 13.93
C LEU A 61 -4.31 2.63 15.07
N GLU A 62 -5.45 1.99 15.36
CA GLU A 62 -5.60 0.98 16.41
C GLU A 62 -5.31 -0.46 15.93
N GLY A 63 -4.86 -0.65 14.68
CA GLY A 63 -4.53 -1.96 14.11
C GLY A 63 -5.75 -2.84 13.77
N VAL A 64 -6.95 -2.26 13.66
CA VAL A 64 -8.19 -2.98 13.33
C VAL A 64 -8.35 -3.06 11.81
N GLY A 65 -8.04 -4.21 11.21
CA GLY A 65 -8.08 -4.42 9.76
C GLY A 65 -9.40 -4.97 9.21
N SER A 66 -10.40 -5.28 10.04
CA SER A 66 -11.67 -5.89 9.63
C SER A 66 -12.83 -4.90 9.67
N GLY A 67 -13.51 -4.67 8.53
CA GLY A 67 -14.70 -3.82 8.48
C GLY A 67 -15.89 -4.36 9.28
N ARG A 68 -15.99 -5.69 9.49
CA ARG A 68 -16.97 -6.27 10.40
C ARG A 68 -16.66 -5.94 11.85
N GLU A 69 -15.38 -5.97 12.22
CA GLU A 69 -14.94 -5.59 13.55
C GLU A 69 -15.12 -4.08 13.80
N VAL A 70 -14.83 -3.24 12.82
CA VAL A 70 -15.13 -1.80 12.88
C VAL A 70 -16.62 -1.55 13.11
N ALA A 71 -17.51 -2.25 12.37
CA ALA A 71 -18.95 -2.14 12.55
C ALA A 71 -19.42 -2.62 13.95
N ARG A 72 -18.80 -3.67 14.49
CA ARG A 72 -19.07 -4.15 15.85
C ARG A 72 -18.60 -3.12 16.89
N LEU A 73 -17.41 -2.59 16.74
CA LEU A 73 -16.84 -1.57 17.62
C LEU A 73 -17.66 -0.27 17.59
N ALA A 74 -18.23 0.09 16.46
CA ALA A 74 -19.13 1.24 16.34
C ALA A 74 -20.41 1.13 17.23
N LEU A 75 -20.73 -0.07 17.73
CA LEU A 75 -21.85 -0.28 18.64
C LEU A 75 -21.43 -0.29 20.10
N VAL A 76 -20.20 -0.70 20.43
CA VAL A 76 -19.80 -1.04 21.81
C VAL A 76 -18.59 -0.28 22.35
N HIS A 77 -17.76 0.31 21.47
CA HIS A 77 -16.54 1.00 21.88
C HIS A 77 -16.70 2.51 21.78
N ASP A 78 -16.45 3.24 22.84
CA ASP A 78 -16.76 4.66 22.97
C ASP A 78 -16.14 5.54 21.88
N ALA A 79 -14.90 5.29 21.48
CA ALA A 79 -14.25 6.07 20.43
C ALA A 79 -14.93 5.87 19.05
N TYR A 80 -15.30 4.66 18.71
CA TYR A 80 -16.01 4.37 17.44
C TYR A 80 -17.45 4.91 17.48
N ARG A 81 -18.13 4.80 18.62
CA ARG A 81 -19.46 5.39 18.84
C ARG A 81 -19.42 6.91 18.69
N TRP A 82 -18.41 7.53 19.28
CA TRP A 82 -18.21 8.98 19.18
C TRP A 82 -17.99 9.41 17.73
N ILE A 83 -17.12 8.73 16.96
CA ILE A 83 -16.90 9.01 15.52
C ILE A 83 -18.18 8.86 14.72
N CYS A 84 -19.03 7.89 15.03
CA CYS A 84 -20.31 7.68 14.35
C CYS A 84 -21.33 8.78 14.63
N GLY A 85 -21.22 9.53 15.73
CA GLY A 85 -22.16 10.60 16.06
C GLY A 85 -23.63 10.12 16.19
N GLY A 86 -23.84 8.86 16.58
CA GLY A 86 -25.18 8.24 16.63
C GLY A 86 -25.66 7.63 15.30
N VAL A 87 -24.90 7.76 14.22
CA VAL A 87 -25.24 7.15 12.92
C VAL A 87 -24.95 5.65 12.93
N SER A 88 -25.90 4.85 12.49
CA SER A 88 -25.69 3.40 12.32
C SER A 88 -24.89 3.10 11.05
N VAL A 89 -23.77 2.44 11.19
CA VAL A 89 -22.90 2.05 10.09
C VAL A 89 -22.97 0.52 9.86
N ASN A 90 -22.90 0.10 8.61
CA ASN A 90 -22.84 -1.31 8.26
C ASN A 90 -21.48 -1.66 7.66
N TYR A 91 -21.05 -2.92 7.84
CA TYR A 91 -19.71 -3.36 7.40
C TYR A 91 -19.52 -3.34 5.87
N HIS A 92 -20.58 -3.38 5.07
CA HIS A 92 -20.49 -3.26 3.61
C HIS A 92 -20.03 -1.86 3.22
N ALA A 93 -20.73 -0.82 3.69
CA ALA A 93 -20.32 0.56 3.44
C ALA A 93 -18.89 0.87 3.92
N ILE A 94 -18.51 0.33 5.09
CA ILE A 94 -17.15 0.43 5.62
C ILE A 94 -16.13 -0.21 4.66
N ASN A 95 -16.38 -1.44 4.18
CA ASN A 95 -15.47 -2.14 3.28
C ASN A 95 -15.41 -1.50 1.89
N ASP A 96 -16.55 -1.08 1.35
CA ASP A 96 -16.64 -0.43 0.04
C ASP A 96 -15.86 0.89 0.03
N PHE A 97 -15.98 1.67 1.11
CA PHE A 97 -15.18 2.89 1.27
C PHE A 97 -13.67 2.59 1.23
N ARG A 98 -13.19 1.59 1.97
CA ARG A 98 -11.78 1.22 1.99
C ARG A 98 -11.25 0.77 0.63
N ALA A 99 -12.07 0.09 -0.14
CA ALA A 99 -11.66 -0.54 -1.38
C ALA A 99 -11.80 0.36 -2.62
N GLY A 100 -12.60 1.42 -2.54
CA GLY A 100 -13.05 2.18 -3.71
C GLY A 100 -12.46 3.58 -3.87
N ASN A 101 -11.52 4.01 -3.02
CA ASN A 101 -11.08 5.41 -2.98
C ASN A 101 -9.57 5.60 -3.22
N GLU A 102 -8.99 4.86 -4.18
CA GLU A 102 -7.56 4.97 -4.53
C GLU A 102 -7.17 6.40 -4.90
N ALA A 103 -7.89 7.01 -5.84
CA ALA A 103 -7.60 8.37 -6.32
C ALA A 103 -7.68 9.41 -5.19
N LEU A 104 -8.71 9.33 -4.34
CA LEU A 104 -8.84 10.20 -3.19
C LEU A 104 -7.67 10.03 -2.21
N MET A 105 -7.25 8.78 -1.97
CA MET A 105 -6.10 8.55 -1.09
C MET A 105 -4.83 9.16 -1.66
N ASP A 106 -4.59 9.06 -2.96
CA ASP A 106 -3.42 9.67 -3.61
C ASP A 106 -3.50 11.20 -3.62
N GLU A 107 -4.68 11.77 -3.85
CA GLU A 107 -4.94 13.21 -3.73
C GLU A 107 -4.66 13.71 -2.32
N LEU A 108 -5.25 13.07 -1.30
CA LEU A 108 -5.01 13.42 0.11
C LEU A 108 -3.56 13.22 0.53
N LEU A 109 -2.85 12.27 -0.08
CA LEU A 109 -1.41 12.09 0.12
C LEU A 109 -0.63 13.24 -0.48
N THR A 110 -0.96 13.66 -1.67
CA THR A 110 -0.35 14.80 -2.35
C THR A 110 -0.54 16.06 -1.53
N ASP A 111 -1.77 16.33 -1.09
CA ASP A 111 -2.12 17.50 -0.27
C ASP A 111 -1.48 17.49 1.12
N ASN A 112 -1.22 16.35 1.66
CA ASN A 112 -0.65 16.20 3.00
C ASN A 112 0.86 15.97 3.03
N VAL A 113 1.49 15.92 1.87
CA VAL A 113 2.93 15.70 1.72
C VAL A 113 3.33 14.44 2.42
N ALA A 114 2.93 13.28 1.93
CA ALA A 114 3.49 12.10 2.43
C ALA A 114 2.78 10.83 2.57
N ALA A 115 3.36 9.72 2.37
CA ALA A 115 2.64 8.54 2.32
C ALA A 115 3.22 7.20 2.63
N LEU A 116 2.65 6.07 2.74
CA LEU A 116 3.03 4.80 3.31
C LEU A 116 2.71 3.51 2.59
N ALA A 117 3.29 2.45 2.94
CA ALA A 117 3.42 1.19 2.27
C ALA A 117 3.10 -0.13 2.99
N ALA A 118 2.89 -1.21 2.56
CA ALA A 118 2.47 -2.41 2.16
C ALA A 118 2.45 -3.85 2.55
N ALA A 119 2.12 -4.92 2.23
CA ALA A 119 2.01 -6.12 1.56
C ALA A 119 1.60 -7.51 2.06
N GLY A 120 1.23 -8.52 1.41
CA GLY A 120 0.57 -9.69 1.66
C GLY A 120 0.59 -11.01 1.05
N ALA A 121 -0.03 -12.11 0.99
CA ALA A 121 0.25 -13.41 0.36
C ALA A 121 -0.94 -14.32 -0.04
N ALA A 122 -0.79 -15.19 -1.06
CA ALA A 122 -1.71 -16.26 -1.48
C ALA A 122 -1.10 -17.32 -2.42
N SER A 123 -1.83 -18.31 -2.98
CA SER A 123 -1.30 -19.42 -3.78
C SER A 123 -1.17 -19.14 -5.27
N PHE A 124 -0.13 -19.69 -5.92
CA PHE A 124 0.17 -19.54 -7.36
C PHE A 124 -0.01 -20.84 -8.13
N ARG A 125 -0.46 -20.73 -9.41
CA ARG A 125 -0.72 -21.89 -10.27
C ARG A 125 -0.11 -21.72 -11.65
N ARG A 126 0.18 -22.83 -12.34
CA ARG A 126 0.63 -22.89 -13.72
C ARG A 126 -0.56 -22.78 -14.69
N GLN A 127 -0.31 -22.44 -15.96
CA GLN A 127 -1.35 -22.21 -16.97
C GLN A 127 -2.35 -23.35 -17.09
N ALA A 128 -1.91 -24.60 -17.30
CA ALA A 128 -2.79 -25.75 -17.44
C ALA A 128 -3.75 -25.93 -16.25
N SER A 129 -3.23 -25.72 -15.02
CA SER A 129 -4.06 -25.78 -13.81
C SER A 129 -5.03 -24.61 -13.69
N LEU A 130 -4.71 -23.44 -14.25
CA LEU A 130 -5.62 -22.28 -14.30
C LEU A 130 -6.75 -22.50 -15.32
N GLU A 131 -6.46 -23.05 -16.47
CA GLU A 131 -7.44 -23.39 -17.53
C GLU A 131 -8.43 -24.44 -17.05
N GLU A 132 -7.95 -25.50 -16.37
CA GLU A 132 -8.80 -26.50 -15.72
C GLU A 132 -9.72 -25.87 -14.66
N HIS A 133 -9.18 -25.01 -13.78
CA HIS A 133 -9.95 -24.32 -12.75
C HIS A 133 -10.95 -23.34 -13.34
N LEU A 134 -10.66 -22.73 -14.49
CA LEU A 134 -11.57 -21.86 -15.22
C LEU A 134 -12.75 -22.66 -15.78
N SER A 135 -12.49 -23.85 -16.39
CA SER A 135 -13.52 -24.75 -16.85
C SER A 135 -14.45 -25.18 -15.72
N GLN A 136 -13.86 -25.65 -14.60
CA GLN A 136 -14.62 -26.03 -13.40
C GLN A 136 -15.44 -24.87 -12.81
N ALA A 137 -14.90 -23.64 -12.82
CA ALA A 137 -15.62 -22.46 -12.36
C ALA A 137 -16.81 -22.13 -13.25
N ARG A 138 -16.67 -22.23 -14.58
CA ARG A 138 -17.75 -22.01 -15.56
C ARG A 138 -18.86 -23.06 -15.42
N GLU A 139 -18.49 -24.33 -15.28
CA GLU A 139 -19.44 -25.41 -15.02
C GLU A 139 -20.24 -25.18 -13.74
N LEU A 140 -19.55 -24.75 -12.67
CA LEU A 140 -20.20 -24.42 -11.39
C LEU A 140 -21.17 -23.25 -11.53
N VAL A 141 -20.80 -22.19 -12.24
CA VAL A 141 -21.68 -21.03 -12.52
C VAL A 141 -22.92 -21.49 -13.28
N GLN A 142 -22.75 -22.32 -14.33
CA GLN A 142 -23.86 -22.82 -15.12
C GLN A 142 -24.78 -23.73 -14.30
N LYS A 143 -24.22 -24.64 -13.49
CA LYS A 143 -24.98 -25.52 -12.60
C LYS A 143 -25.81 -24.74 -11.58
N ILE A 144 -25.23 -23.69 -10.98
CA ILE A 144 -25.95 -22.84 -10.03
C ILE A 144 -27.08 -22.06 -10.73
N LYS A 145 -26.86 -21.54 -11.94
CA LYS A 145 -27.89 -20.87 -12.73
C LYS A 145 -29.09 -21.80 -13.01
N THR A 146 -28.83 -23.04 -13.44
CA THR A 146 -29.86 -24.04 -13.71
C THR A 146 -30.65 -24.42 -12.44
N GLN A 147 -29.95 -24.60 -11.32
CA GLN A 147 -30.60 -24.89 -10.03
C GLN A 147 -31.44 -23.72 -9.52
N THR A 148 -31.07 -22.48 -9.76
CA THR A 148 -31.80 -21.28 -9.36
C THR A 148 -33.11 -21.13 -10.12
N GLN A 149 -33.20 -21.62 -11.35
CA GLN A 149 -34.42 -21.63 -12.16
C GLN A 149 -35.45 -22.68 -11.68
N ALA A 150 -34.99 -23.73 -11.02
CA ALA A 150 -35.83 -24.88 -10.63
C ALA A 150 -36.51 -24.74 -9.26
N ASP A 151 -36.06 -23.81 -8.35
CA ASP A 151 -36.64 -23.67 -7.00
C ASP A 151 -36.76 -22.21 -6.53
N PRO A 152 -37.99 -21.66 -6.44
CA PRO A 152 -38.22 -20.21 -6.28
C PRO A 152 -38.40 -19.69 -4.84
N GLY A 153 -37.99 -20.39 -3.80
CA GLY A 153 -38.11 -19.93 -2.40
C GLY A 153 -37.21 -18.72 -2.06
N GLN A 154 -37.76 -17.68 -1.38
CA GLN A 154 -37.06 -16.38 -1.20
C GLN A 154 -35.78 -16.45 -0.38
N ALA A 155 -35.70 -17.22 0.70
CA ALA A 155 -34.50 -17.41 1.50
C ALA A 155 -33.43 -18.22 0.74
N LYS A 156 -33.86 -19.23 -0.03
CA LYS A 156 -32.97 -19.98 -0.93
C LYS A 156 -32.43 -19.10 -2.07
N ARG A 157 -33.23 -18.16 -2.60
CA ARG A 157 -32.81 -17.22 -3.65
C ARG A 157 -31.62 -16.34 -3.22
N GLN A 158 -31.63 -15.82 -1.99
CA GLN A 158 -30.50 -15.01 -1.49
C GLN A 158 -29.24 -15.85 -1.32
N ALA A 159 -29.36 -17.06 -0.76
CA ALA A 159 -28.21 -17.96 -0.62
C ALA A 159 -27.66 -18.43 -1.98
N GLN A 160 -28.54 -18.71 -2.94
CA GLN A 160 -28.17 -19.09 -4.30
C GLN A 160 -27.54 -17.91 -5.07
N ALA A 161 -28.08 -16.69 -4.93
CA ALA A 161 -27.50 -15.49 -5.52
C ALA A 161 -26.10 -15.18 -4.94
N ALA A 162 -25.89 -15.45 -3.64
CA ALA A 162 -24.57 -15.33 -3.03
C ALA A 162 -23.57 -16.38 -3.56
N LYS A 163 -24.03 -17.65 -3.72
CA LYS A 163 -23.22 -18.72 -4.30
C LYS A 163 -22.86 -18.42 -5.77
N LEU A 164 -23.83 -17.95 -6.55
CA LEU A 164 -23.59 -17.58 -7.95
C LEU A 164 -22.59 -16.44 -8.08
N ARG A 165 -22.73 -15.38 -7.27
CA ARG A 165 -21.75 -14.28 -7.24
C ARG A 165 -20.35 -14.79 -6.87
N ALA A 166 -20.22 -15.61 -5.84
CA ALA A 166 -18.94 -16.17 -5.44
C ALA A 166 -18.31 -17.05 -6.54
N ALA A 167 -19.12 -17.81 -7.29
CA ALA A 167 -18.66 -18.63 -8.40
C ALA A 167 -18.22 -17.75 -9.59
N GLN A 168 -18.98 -16.72 -9.93
CA GLN A 168 -18.63 -15.74 -10.96
C GLN A 168 -17.34 -14.99 -10.62
N GLU A 169 -17.21 -14.48 -9.39
CA GLU A 169 -15.97 -13.84 -8.93
C GLU A 169 -14.76 -14.78 -8.98
N ARG A 170 -14.98 -16.09 -8.73
CA ARG A 170 -13.91 -17.09 -8.88
C ARG A 170 -13.52 -17.26 -10.34
N GLU A 171 -14.50 -17.38 -11.24
CA GLU A 171 -14.25 -17.47 -12.68
C GLU A 171 -13.48 -16.25 -13.20
N GLU A 172 -13.91 -15.05 -12.83
CA GLU A 172 -13.25 -13.79 -13.20
C GLU A 172 -11.79 -13.74 -12.72
N ARG A 173 -11.53 -14.14 -11.47
CA ARG A 173 -10.16 -14.18 -10.95
C ARG A 173 -9.27 -15.19 -11.67
N ILE A 174 -9.82 -16.36 -12.05
CA ILE A 174 -9.03 -17.35 -12.79
C ILE A 174 -8.75 -16.85 -14.21
N ARG A 175 -9.72 -16.19 -14.86
CA ARG A 175 -9.53 -15.56 -16.18
C ARG A 175 -8.45 -14.47 -16.10
N ALA A 176 -8.54 -13.55 -15.15
CA ALA A 176 -7.54 -12.53 -14.94
C ALA A 176 -6.14 -13.11 -14.62
N ALA A 177 -6.07 -14.23 -13.89
CA ALA A 177 -4.81 -14.93 -13.64
C ALA A 177 -4.20 -15.51 -14.93
N LEU A 178 -5.01 -16.05 -15.83
CA LEU A 178 -4.57 -16.52 -17.17
C LEU A 178 -4.07 -15.36 -18.03
N GLU A 179 -4.75 -14.24 -18.03
CA GLU A 179 -4.36 -13.02 -18.76
C GLU A 179 -3.01 -12.46 -18.29
N GLN A 180 -2.67 -12.62 -17.02
CA GLN A 180 -1.39 -12.18 -16.44
C GLN A 180 -0.21 -13.14 -16.73
N LEU A 181 -0.46 -14.40 -17.06
CA LEU A 181 0.60 -15.41 -17.25
C LEU A 181 1.64 -15.05 -18.31
N PRO A 182 1.30 -14.50 -19.49
CA PRO A 182 2.29 -14.14 -20.50
C PRO A 182 3.31 -13.12 -19.99
N GLU A 183 2.86 -12.12 -19.21
CA GLU A 183 3.73 -11.12 -18.57
C GLU A 183 4.66 -11.77 -17.55
N VAL A 184 4.13 -12.65 -16.69
CA VAL A 184 4.91 -13.38 -15.69
C VAL A 184 5.95 -14.29 -16.37
N ALA A 185 5.59 -14.95 -17.46
CA ALA A 185 6.48 -15.79 -18.27
C ALA A 185 7.61 -14.97 -18.90
N ALA A 186 7.29 -13.81 -19.46
CA ALA A 186 8.26 -12.88 -20.03
C ALA A 186 9.24 -12.35 -18.95
N ALA A 187 8.74 -11.99 -17.77
CA ALA A 187 9.57 -11.56 -16.65
C ALA A 187 10.50 -12.67 -16.16
N LYS A 188 10.02 -13.92 -16.08
CA LYS A 188 10.86 -15.07 -15.72
C LYS A 188 11.98 -15.30 -16.75
N LYS A 189 11.65 -15.25 -18.05
CA LYS A 189 12.63 -15.41 -19.14
C LYS A 189 13.74 -14.34 -19.05
N ARG A 190 13.37 -13.06 -18.80
CA ARG A 190 14.36 -11.98 -18.61
C ARG A 190 15.31 -12.26 -17.42
N ASN A 191 14.82 -12.91 -16.38
CA ASN A 191 15.60 -13.28 -15.20
C ASN A 191 16.31 -14.64 -15.31
N GLY A 192 16.44 -15.22 -16.51
CA GLY A 192 17.14 -16.47 -16.75
C GLY A 192 16.42 -17.75 -16.29
N ALA A 193 15.14 -17.65 -15.90
CA ALA A 193 14.31 -18.79 -15.52
C ALA A 193 13.44 -19.25 -16.71
N LYS A 194 12.92 -20.48 -16.61
CA LYS A 194 12.08 -21.04 -17.67
C LYS A 194 10.69 -20.38 -17.68
N ALA A 195 10.22 -20.00 -18.88
CA ALA A 195 8.88 -19.41 -19.06
C ALA A 195 7.75 -20.36 -18.61
N GLU A 196 7.92 -21.67 -18.80
CA GLU A 196 6.99 -22.73 -18.40
C GLU A 196 6.77 -22.81 -16.87
N ASP A 197 7.70 -22.26 -16.08
CA ASP A 197 7.56 -22.14 -14.64
C ASP A 197 6.72 -20.92 -14.19
N ALA A 198 6.16 -20.17 -15.13
CA ALA A 198 5.27 -19.05 -14.82
C ALA A 198 4.04 -19.53 -14.03
N ARG A 199 3.70 -18.79 -12.99
CA ARG A 199 2.55 -19.07 -12.12
C ARG A 199 1.84 -17.79 -11.77
N ALA A 200 0.52 -17.79 -11.84
CA ALA A 200 -0.32 -16.68 -11.38
C ALA A 200 -1.23 -17.12 -10.22
N SER A 201 -1.60 -16.17 -9.39
CA SER A 201 -2.48 -16.42 -8.25
C SER A 201 -3.94 -16.47 -8.69
N THR A 202 -4.67 -17.51 -8.29
CA THR A 202 -6.13 -17.58 -8.45
C THR A 202 -6.89 -16.82 -7.36
N MET A 203 -6.19 -16.36 -6.33
CA MET A 203 -6.77 -15.58 -5.25
C MET A 203 -6.62 -14.08 -5.50
N ASP A 204 -5.48 -13.65 -6.03
CA ASP A 204 -5.19 -12.28 -6.42
C ASP A 204 -4.32 -12.28 -7.68
N PRO A 205 -4.91 -12.08 -8.88
CA PRO A 205 -4.18 -12.12 -10.14
C PRO A 205 -3.08 -11.06 -10.27
N ASP A 206 -3.23 -9.93 -9.58
CA ASP A 206 -2.24 -8.84 -9.60
C ASP A 206 -1.01 -9.14 -8.75
N ALA A 207 -1.12 -10.02 -7.75
CA ALA A 207 0.00 -10.36 -6.88
C ALA A 207 1.06 -11.21 -7.60
N ARG A 208 2.32 -11.02 -7.26
CA ARG A 208 3.46 -11.81 -7.78
C ARG A 208 4.12 -12.63 -6.69
N VAL A 209 4.76 -13.74 -7.10
CA VAL A 209 5.56 -14.56 -6.17
C VAL A 209 6.78 -13.76 -5.74
N MET A 210 6.88 -13.46 -4.46
CA MET A 210 8.02 -12.75 -3.88
C MET A 210 8.63 -13.57 -2.74
N LYS A 211 9.95 -13.46 -2.60
CA LYS A 211 10.67 -14.04 -1.46
C LYS A 211 10.41 -13.17 -0.23
N MET A 212 9.98 -13.80 0.84
CA MET A 212 9.72 -13.13 2.12
C MET A 212 10.94 -13.18 3.03
N GLY A 213 10.97 -12.34 4.06
CA GLY A 213 12.08 -12.30 5.03
C GLY A 213 12.28 -13.58 5.82
N ASP A 214 11.27 -14.47 5.90
CA ASP A 214 11.35 -15.80 6.50
C ASP A 214 11.89 -16.88 5.53
N GLY A 215 12.35 -16.48 4.33
CA GLY A 215 12.84 -17.37 3.29
C GLY A 215 11.77 -18.03 2.43
N GLY A 216 10.49 -17.98 2.82
CA GLY A 216 9.37 -18.53 2.06
C GLY A 216 9.02 -17.67 0.83
N PHE A 217 8.26 -18.27 -0.11
CA PHE A 217 7.75 -17.59 -1.29
C PHE A 217 6.23 -17.48 -1.22
N ARG A 218 5.71 -16.24 -1.27
CA ARG A 218 4.27 -15.98 -1.19
C ARG A 218 3.84 -14.95 -2.23
N PRO A 219 2.53 -14.91 -2.58
CA PRO A 219 1.98 -13.80 -3.33
C PRO A 219 2.10 -12.52 -2.52
N ALA A 220 2.67 -11.52 -3.13
CA ALA A 220 2.88 -10.24 -2.49
C ALA A 220 2.83 -9.11 -3.51
N PHE A 221 2.77 -7.91 -2.99
CA PHE A 221 3.05 -6.67 -3.69
C PHE A 221 4.34 -6.09 -3.10
N ASN A 222 5.09 -5.42 -3.94
CA ASN A 222 6.25 -4.68 -3.50
C ASN A 222 5.80 -3.26 -3.18
N VAL A 223 6.12 -2.81 -2.01
CA VAL A 223 5.76 -1.48 -1.56
C VAL A 223 6.98 -0.72 -1.14
N GLN A 224 7.04 0.51 -1.60
CA GLN A 224 8.15 1.40 -1.41
C GLN A 224 7.70 2.70 -0.79
N LEU A 225 8.58 3.26 0.04
CA LEU A 225 8.38 4.48 0.78
C LEU A 225 9.54 5.41 0.59
N ALA A 226 9.24 6.64 0.22
CA ALA A 226 10.17 7.74 0.37
C ALA A 226 9.87 8.49 1.68
N THR A 227 10.85 8.55 2.56
CA THR A 227 10.70 9.11 3.91
C THR A 227 11.83 10.11 4.17
N THR A 228 11.49 11.28 4.73
CA THR A 228 12.49 12.25 5.14
C THR A 228 13.32 11.72 6.31
N CYS A 229 14.64 11.94 6.31
CA CYS A 229 15.53 11.45 7.37
C CYS A 229 15.29 12.15 8.70
N GLU A 230 15.08 13.47 8.68
CA GLU A 230 14.95 14.29 9.88
C GLU A 230 13.63 14.06 10.60
N ASP A 231 12.53 14.17 9.87
CA ASP A 231 11.18 14.21 10.44
C ASP A 231 10.45 12.88 10.32
N GLN A 232 10.99 11.91 9.60
CA GLN A 232 10.35 10.63 9.28
C GLN A 232 8.97 10.79 8.64
N VAL A 233 8.77 11.89 7.91
CA VAL A 233 7.55 12.14 7.12
C VAL A 233 7.67 11.38 5.81
N ILE A 234 6.61 10.67 5.44
CA ILE A 234 6.62 9.94 4.19
C ILE A 234 6.15 10.85 3.08
N VAL A 235 6.99 11.08 2.10
CA VAL A 235 6.78 12.01 1.00
C VAL A 235 6.48 11.33 -0.34
N GLY A 236 6.71 10.03 -0.42
CA GLY A 236 6.40 9.23 -1.60
C GLY A 236 6.00 7.80 -1.28
N MET A 237 5.16 7.19 -2.13
CA MET A 237 4.66 5.84 -1.99
C MET A 237 4.55 5.15 -3.34
N GLY A 238 5.06 3.94 -3.44
CA GLY A 238 4.87 3.05 -4.58
C GLY A 238 4.30 1.70 -4.17
N VAL A 239 3.34 1.19 -4.91
CA VAL A 239 2.88 -0.19 -4.80
C VAL A 239 2.93 -0.80 -6.19
N VAL A 240 3.78 -1.80 -6.36
CA VAL A 240 3.96 -2.49 -7.63
C VAL A 240 3.89 -4.00 -7.45
N ASN A 241 3.62 -4.70 -8.52
CA ASN A 241 3.65 -6.16 -8.56
C ASN A 241 4.97 -6.73 -9.12
N ALA A 242 6.04 -5.95 -9.07
CA ALA A 242 7.38 -6.39 -9.45
C ALA A 242 8.16 -6.85 -8.20
N GLY A 243 8.78 -8.01 -8.29
CA GLY A 243 9.60 -8.56 -7.18
C GLY A 243 10.98 -7.93 -7.04
N SER A 244 11.34 -6.95 -7.87
CA SER A 244 12.60 -6.23 -7.85
C SER A 244 12.37 -4.73 -7.68
N ASP A 245 13.21 -4.11 -6.88
CA ASP A 245 13.20 -2.67 -6.61
C ASP A 245 13.99 -1.87 -7.65
N MET A 246 14.74 -2.54 -8.53
CA MET A 246 15.76 -1.95 -9.41
C MET A 246 15.24 -0.86 -10.35
N ALA A 247 13.94 -0.82 -10.65
CA ALA A 247 13.33 0.16 -11.55
C ALA A 247 12.46 1.20 -10.83
N GLN A 248 12.54 1.31 -9.49
CA GLN A 248 11.59 2.11 -8.73
C GLN A 248 12.15 3.47 -8.25
N LEU A 249 13.44 3.72 -8.43
CA LEU A 249 14.07 4.96 -7.98
C LEU A 249 13.52 6.17 -8.74
N ALA A 250 13.63 6.19 -10.06
CA ALA A 250 13.23 7.35 -10.87
C ALA A 250 11.73 7.68 -10.75
N PRO A 251 10.78 6.71 -10.83
CA PRO A 251 9.37 6.99 -10.59
C PRO A 251 9.08 7.57 -9.20
N MET A 252 9.81 7.15 -8.18
CA MET A 252 9.62 7.66 -6.83
C MET A 252 10.18 9.08 -6.67
N VAL A 253 11.35 9.38 -7.27
CA VAL A 253 11.90 10.74 -7.30
C VAL A 253 10.93 11.68 -8.01
N GLU A 254 10.41 11.28 -9.17
CA GLU A 254 9.42 12.06 -9.91
C GLU A 254 8.15 12.33 -9.10
N GLN A 255 7.62 11.31 -8.43
CA GLN A 255 6.44 11.46 -7.58
C GLN A 255 6.68 12.46 -6.43
N VAL A 256 7.86 12.41 -5.81
CA VAL A 256 8.22 13.33 -4.73
C VAL A 256 8.42 14.75 -5.28
N GLU A 257 9.08 14.88 -6.43
CA GLU A 257 9.24 16.17 -7.12
C GLU A 257 7.88 16.81 -7.46
N GLN A 258 6.94 16.02 -8.00
CA GLN A 258 5.57 16.49 -8.29
C GLN A 258 4.83 16.96 -7.03
N ARG A 259 4.99 16.28 -5.90
CA ARG A 259 4.33 16.62 -4.63
C ARG A 259 4.96 17.80 -3.90
N LEU A 260 6.27 17.97 -3.99
CA LEU A 260 7.00 19.00 -3.24
C LEU A 260 7.39 20.21 -4.09
N GLY A 261 7.20 20.14 -5.41
CA GLY A 261 7.66 21.15 -6.36
C GLY A 261 9.17 21.19 -6.55
N LYS A 262 9.91 20.26 -5.91
CA LYS A 262 11.36 20.12 -6.02
C LYS A 262 11.83 18.72 -5.67
N SER A 263 12.93 18.27 -6.26
CA SER A 263 13.59 17.03 -5.87
C SER A 263 14.40 17.24 -4.58
N PRO A 264 14.49 16.22 -3.69
CA PRO A 264 15.44 16.23 -2.57
C PRO A 264 16.88 16.27 -3.07
N ASN A 265 17.77 16.96 -2.33
CA ASN A 265 19.19 17.02 -2.69
C ASN A 265 19.86 15.65 -2.65
N ALA A 266 19.50 14.81 -1.67
CA ALA A 266 20.08 13.49 -1.45
C ALA A 266 18.96 12.42 -1.40
N TRP A 267 19.24 11.26 -2.01
CA TRP A 267 18.35 10.12 -2.01
C TRP A 267 19.06 8.84 -1.56
N LEU A 268 18.74 8.39 -0.37
CA LEU A 268 19.37 7.23 0.26
C LEU A 268 18.55 5.96 -0.02
N VAL A 269 19.17 5.01 -0.73
CA VAL A 269 18.48 3.76 -1.15
C VAL A 269 19.28 2.52 -0.82
N ASP A 270 18.60 1.37 -0.80
CA ASP A 270 19.26 0.08 -0.60
C ASP A 270 20.15 -0.29 -1.81
N GLY A 271 21.22 -1.04 -1.59
CA GLY A 271 22.16 -1.46 -2.63
C GLY A 271 21.57 -2.31 -3.75
N GLY A 272 20.34 -2.84 -3.54
CA GLY A 272 19.58 -3.55 -4.56
C GLY A 272 18.68 -2.66 -5.44
N LEU A 273 18.53 -1.36 -5.11
CA LEU A 273 17.60 -0.49 -5.80
C LEU A 273 18.13 0.16 -7.10
N PRO A 274 19.36 0.71 -7.20
CA PRO A 274 19.71 1.44 -8.38
C PRO A 274 20.29 0.55 -9.47
N ALA A 275 19.50 0.22 -10.48
CA ALA A 275 20.07 -0.04 -11.81
C ALA A 275 20.76 1.26 -12.29
N HIS A 276 21.85 1.15 -13.06
CA HIS A 276 22.58 2.29 -13.57
C HIS A 276 21.69 3.26 -14.36
N GLU A 277 20.76 2.72 -15.15
CA GLU A 277 19.74 3.48 -15.89
C GLU A 277 18.86 4.36 -14.96
N GLN A 278 18.63 3.94 -13.73
CA GLN A 278 17.86 4.72 -12.77
C GLN A 278 18.68 5.86 -12.16
N ILE A 279 19.98 5.66 -11.99
CA ILE A 279 20.91 6.72 -11.57
C ILE A 279 20.98 7.80 -12.65
N ASP A 280 21.07 7.37 -13.92
CA ASP A 280 21.08 8.27 -15.06
C ASP A 280 19.77 9.07 -15.18
N ALA A 281 18.65 8.41 -14.96
CA ALA A 281 17.33 9.04 -15.05
C ALA A 281 17.06 10.13 -13.99
N VAL A 282 17.80 10.10 -12.88
CA VAL A 282 17.69 11.13 -11.81
C VAL A 282 18.89 12.06 -11.77
N ALA A 283 19.82 11.92 -12.70
CA ALA A 283 21.00 12.77 -12.79
C ALA A 283 20.61 14.25 -12.93
N GLY A 284 21.29 15.13 -12.21
CA GLY A 284 20.99 16.56 -12.16
C GLY A 284 19.76 16.94 -11.32
N LYS A 285 18.95 15.98 -10.86
CA LYS A 285 17.81 16.21 -9.96
C LYS A 285 18.14 15.94 -8.50
N THR A 286 18.86 14.85 -8.23
CA THR A 286 19.21 14.43 -6.88
C THR A 286 20.49 13.61 -6.86
N GLU A 287 21.19 13.61 -5.75
CA GLU A 287 22.34 12.76 -5.52
C GLU A 287 21.92 11.42 -4.91
N VAL A 288 22.29 10.32 -5.58
CA VAL A 288 21.99 8.97 -5.10
C VAL A 288 23.09 8.48 -4.15
N TYR A 289 22.67 8.01 -2.98
CA TYR A 289 23.50 7.34 -1.97
C TYR A 289 23.05 5.90 -1.84
N ALA A 290 23.82 4.98 -2.40
CA ALA A 290 23.57 3.55 -2.37
C ALA A 290 24.90 2.79 -2.32
N PRO A 291 25.02 1.66 -1.61
CA PRO A 291 26.23 0.86 -1.61
C PRO A 291 26.61 0.39 -3.01
N VAL A 292 27.86 0.60 -3.37
CA VAL A 292 28.40 0.08 -4.63
C VAL A 292 28.59 -1.44 -4.48
N PRO A 293 28.03 -2.25 -5.39
CA PRO A 293 28.18 -3.71 -5.33
C PRO A 293 29.63 -4.16 -5.44
N GLU A 294 30.00 -5.19 -4.69
CA GLU A 294 31.30 -5.84 -4.84
C GLU A 294 31.46 -6.41 -6.26
N PRO A 295 32.68 -6.33 -6.84
CA PRO A 295 32.96 -6.98 -8.11
C PRO A 295 32.65 -8.48 -8.02
N ARG A 296 31.91 -9.01 -8.98
CA ARG A 296 31.68 -10.46 -9.05
C ARG A 296 33.01 -11.13 -9.35
N ALA A 297 33.45 -12.05 -8.49
CA ALA A 297 34.59 -12.91 -8.79
C ALA A 297 34.33 -13.66 -10.11
N LYS A 298 35.27 -13.64 -11.03
CA LYS A 298 35.18 -14.43 -12.28
C LYS A 298 35.14 -15.91 -11.88
N LYS A 299 34.13 -16.65 -12.34
CA LYS A 299 33.97 -18.10 -12.08
C LYS A 299 35.08 -18.98 -12.65
N ASP A 300 35.94 -18.43 -13.51
CA ASP A 300 36.97 -19.13 -14.23
C ASP A 300 38.38 -18.93 -13.66
N ALA A 301 38.52 -18.38 -12.45
CA ALA A 301 39.81 -18.41 -11.75
C ALA A 301 40.06 -19.85 -11.27
N SER A 302 40.92 -20.59 -11.98
CA SER A 302 41.43 -21.87 -11.55
C SER A 302 41.97 -21.75 -10.12
N LYS A 303 41.67 -22.77 -9.29
CA LYS A 303 41.96 -22.78 -7.84
C LYS A 303 43.46 -22.89 -7.49
N ASP A 304 44.35 -22.77 -8.48
CA ASP A 304 45.72 -23.25 -8.35
C ASP A 304 46.78 -22.16 -8.25
N GLU A 305 46.46 -20.86 -8.14
CA GLU A 305 47.46 -19.87 -7.80
C GLU A 305 47.06 -18.98 -6.63
N PRO A 306 47.73 -19.03 -5.49
CA PRO A 306 47.61 -18.03 -4.43
C PRO A 306 48.42 -16.78 -4.83
N GLY A 307 48.05 -16.15 -5.90
CA GLY A 307 48.61 -14.90 -6.38
C GLY A 307 47.81 -13.72 -5.86
N ASN A 308 48.50 -12.74 -5.36
CA ASN A 308 48.04 -11.45 -4.84
C ASN A 308 47.20 -10.68 -5.91
N GLN A 309 45.96 -11.10 -6.19
CA GLN A 309 45.04 -10.42 -7.06
C GLN A 309 44.52 -9.21 -6.28
N VAL A 310 45.08 -8.06 -6.54
CA VAL A 310 44.50 -6.77 -6.13
C VAL A 310 43.08 -6.73 -6.68
N GLN A 311 42.10 -6.86 -5.80
CA GLN A 311 40.70 -6.74 -6.22
C GLN A 311 40.50 -5.33 -6.77
N PRO A 312 39.90 -5.18 -7.97
CA PRO A 312 39.69 -3.86 -8.54
C PRO A 312 38.82 -3.04 -7.58
N ASP A 313 39.22 -1.79 -7.36
CA ASP A 313 38.44 -0.88 -6.51
C ASP A 313 37.02 -0.77 -7.06
N LYS A 314 36.04 -1.14 -6.26
CA LYS A 314 34.62 -1.07 -6.63
C LYS A 314 34.13 0.35 -6.89
N HIS A 315 34.80 1.32 -6.31
CA HIS A 315 34.47 2.75 -6.46
C HIS A 315 35.14 3.40 -7.67
N ALA A 316 36.10 2.76 -8.30
CA ALA A 316 36.69 3.24 -9.54
C ALA A 316 35.64 3.24 -10.67
N ALA A 317 35.66 4.30 -11.50
CA ALA A 317 34.85 4.38 -12.70
C ALA A 317 35.19 3.20 -13.65
N LYS A 318 34.22 2.63 -14.28
CA LYS A 318 34.37 1.57 -15.27
C LYS A 318 34.22 2.13 -16.68
N PRO A 319 34.81 1.49 -17.71
CA PRO A 319 34.69 1.95 -19.10
C PRO A 319 33.28 2.13 -19.61
N ASP A 320 32.33 1.30 -19.11
CA ASP A 320 30.92 1.28 -19.52
C ASP A 320 30.02 2.13 -18.59
N ASP A 321 30.57 2.78 -17.57
CA ASP A 321 29.79 3.65 -16.70
C ASP A 321 29.49 4.99 -17.41
N SER A 322 28.26 5.46 -17.26
CA SER A 322 27.91 6.84 -17.60
C SER A 322 28.59 7.82 -16.62
N GLN A 323 28.57 9.10 -16.95
CA GLN A 323 29.10 10.12 -16.05
C GLN A 323 28.42 10.10 -14.69
N ALA A 324 27.10 9.99 -14.65
CA ALA A 324 26.33 9.95 -13.39
C ALA A 324 26.65 8.72 -12.54
N VAL A 325 26.86 7.56 -13.17
CA VAL A 325 27.27 6.32 -12.49
C VAL A 325 28.70 6.43 -11.96
N ALA A 326 29.63 7.01 -12.73
CA ALA A 326 31.00 7.23 -12.30
C ALA A 326 31.04 8.20 -11.09
N GLU A 327 30.29 9.29 -11.14
CA GLU A 327 30.14 10.24 -10.03
C GLU A 327 29.55 9.60 -8.78
N TRP A 328 28.51 8.75 -8.93
CA TRP A 328 27.94 7.97 -7.83
C TRP A 328 28.99 7.06 -7.18
N ARG A 329 29.79 6.32 -7.97
CA ARG A 329 30.88 5.49 -7.44
C ARG A 329 31.89 6.29 -6.65
N ALA A 330 32.36 7.39 -7.22
CA ALA A 330 33.32 8.28 -6.58
C ALA A 330 32.78 8.89 -5.29
N ARG A 331 31.52 9.35 -5.29
CA ARG A 331 30.82 9.84 -4.10
C ARG A 331 30.81 8.80 -2.98
N MET A 332 30.41 7.56 -3.29
CA MET A 332 30.29 6.50 -2.29
C MET A 332 31.61 5.98 -1.74
N ALA A 333 32.75 6.39 -2.32
CA ALA A 333 34.07 6.13 -1.75
C ALA A 333 34.37 7.01 -0.53
N SER A 334 33.78 8.21 -0.47
CA SER A 334 34.07 9.20 0.57
C SER A 334 33.47 8.79 1.94
N ASP A 335 34.15 9.22 3.00
CA ASP A 335 33.65 8.97 4.36
C ASP A 335 32.42 9.83 4.67
N GLU A 336 32.32 11.01 4.08
CA GLU A 336 31.13 11.87 4.17
C GLU A 336 29.87 11.16 3.63
N ALA A 337 29.96 10.54 2.46
CA ALA A 337 28.85 9.79 1.89
C ALA A 337 28.46 8.59 2.75
N LYS A 338 29.41 7.93 3.39
CA LYS A 338 29.14 6.83 4.32
C LYS A 338 28.39 7.32 5.57
N GLU A 339 28.74 8.48 6.12
CA GLU A 339 28.03 9.09 7.25
C GLU A 339 26.60 9.49 6.86
N ILE A 340 26.41 10.13 5.72
CA ILE A 340 25.07 10.44 5.19
C ILE A 340 24.24 9.15 5.04
N TYR A 341 24.84 8.11 4.46
CA TYR A 341 24.14 6.84 4.21
C TYR A 341 23.71 6.10 5.49
N LYS A 342 24.40 6.28 6.61
CA LYS A 342 24.01 5.68 7.91
C LYS A 342 22.61 6.09 8.37
N GLN A 343 22.13 7.26 7.98
CA GLN A 343 20.79 7.75 8.32
C GLN A 343 19.67 6.88 7.72
N ARG A 344 19.95 6.14 6.63
CA ARG A 344 18.97 5.30 5.96
C ARG A 344 18.38 4.25 6.88
N ALA A 345 19.21 3.51 7.62
CA ALA A 345 18.74 2.41 8.46
C ALA A 345 17.76 2.91 9.53
N ALA A 346 18.13 3.94 10.27
CA ALA A 346 17.29 4.51 11.31
C ALA A 346 15.93 5.01 10.78
N THR A 347 15.92 5.57 9.57
CA THR A 347 14.69 6.12 8.97
C THR A 347 13.79 5.02 8.40
N ALA A 348 14.32 4.21 7.49
CA ALA A 348 13.52 3.21 6.77
C ALA A 348 13.01 2.09 7.68
N GLU A 349 13.85 1.61 8.59
CA GLU A 349 13.46 0.52 9.52
C GLU A 349 12.40 0.98 10.52
N CYS A 350 12.50 2.20 11.04
CA CYS A 350 11.52 2.75 11.97
C CYS A 350 10.13 2.86 11.32
N VAL A 351 10.04 3.43 10.13
CA VAL A 351 8.77 3.59 9.41
C VAL A 351 8.16 2.24 9.05
N ASN A 352 8.97 1.30 8.56
CA ASN A 352 8.52 -0.05 8.24
C ASN A 352 8.04 -0.81 9.49
N ALA A 353 8.72 -0.67 10.62
CA ALA A 353 8.29 -1.27 11.88
C ALA A 353 6.95 -0.70 12.36
N GLN A 354 6.77 0.62 12.28
CA GLN A 354 5.49 1.26 12.64
C GLN A 354 4.34 0.79 11.74
N ALA A 355 4.57 0.62 10.44
CA ALA A 355 3.59 0.09 9.51
C ALA A 355 3.19 -1.35 9.89
N ARG A 356 4.16 -2.21 10.18
CA ARG A 356 3.92 -3.59 10.63
C ARG A 356 3.14 -3.65 11.94
N ASN A 357 3.50 -2.82 12.92
CA ASN A 357 2.81 -2.75 14.21
C ASN A 357 1.35 -2.32 14.08
N ARG A 358 1.00 -1.57 13.01
CA ARG A 358 -0.38 -1.21 12.67
C ARG A 358 -1.08 -2.24 11.78
N GLY A 359 -0.53 -3.44 11.63
CA GLY A 359 -1.15 -4.56 10.93
C GLY A 359 -0.82 -4.67 9.44
N LEU A 360 0.13 -3.89 8.91
CA LEU A 360 0.53 -3.94 7.50
C LEU A 360 1.45 -5.14 7.17
N LEU A 361 1.13 -6.29 7.72
CA LEU A 361 1.78 -7.59 7.43
C LEU A 361 0.98 -8.43 6.44
N ARG A 362 -0.34 -8.18 6.36
CA ARG A 362 -1.25 -8.92 5.49
C ARG A 362 -2.25 -7.97 4.85
N MET A 363 -2.34 -8.00 3.52
CA MET A 363 -3.34 -7.19 2.83
C MET A 363 -4.74 -7.73 3.05
N PRO A 364 -5.66 -6.92 3.58
CA PRO A 364 -7.06 -7.31 3.79
C PRO A 364 -7.90 -7.20 2.51
N VAL A 365 -7.30 -6.83 1.38
CA VAL A 365 -7.93 -6.63 0.08
C VAL A 365 -7.13 -7.34 -1.01
N ARG A 366 -7.71 -7.46 -2.21
CA ARG A 366 -7.09 -8.05 -3.40
C ARG A 366 -7.15 -7.06 -4.56
N GLY A 367 -6.17 -7.16 -5.44
CA GLY A 367 -6.01 -6.25 -6.58
C GLY A 367 -5.16 -5.02 -6.24
N LEU A 368 -4.29 -4.65 -7.18
CA LEU A 368 -3.27 -3.60 -7.00
C LEU A 368 -3.87 -2.26 -6.58
N SER A 369 -4.96 -1.83 -7.23
CA SER A 369 -5.65 -0.57 -6.92
C SER A 369 -6.16 -0.54 -5.47
N LYS A 370 -6.82 -1.60 -5.01
CA LYS A 370 -7.33 -1.69 -3.63
C LYS A 370 -6.19 -1.76 -2.60
N VAL A 371 -5.08 -2.41 -2.97
CA VAL A 371 -3.87 -2.44 -2.13
C VAL A 371 -3.29 -1.03 -2.00
N ARG A 372 -3.20 -0.26 -3.08
CA ARG A 372 -2.78 1.16 -3.04
C ARG A 372 -3.67 1.99 -2.13
N SER A 373 -5.00 1.82 -2.20
CA SER A 373 -5.95 2.51 -1.32
C SER A 373 -5.70 2.18 0.16
N VAL A 374 -5.51 0.91 0.50
CA VAL A 374 -5.20 0.47 1.88
C VAL A 374 -3.86 1.03 2.34
N VAL A 375 -2.85 0.97 1.50
CA VAL A 375 -1.52 1.52 1.78
C VAL A 375 -1.62 3.01 2.05
N GLY A 376 -2.36 3.76 1.24
CA GLY A 376 -2.62 5.17 1.46
C GLY A 376 -3.18 5.50 2.84
N LEU A 377 -4.10 4.68 3.38
CA LEU A 377 -4.63 4.88 4.74
C LEU A 377 -3.52 4.78 5.81
N PHE A 378 -2.63 3.80 5.69
CA PHE A 378 -1.50 3.67 6.63
C PHE A 378 -0.59 4.89 6.60
N VAL A 379 -0.39 5.42 5.42
CA VAL A 379 0.43 6.57 5.16
C VAL A 379 -0.16 7.82 5.78
N LEU A 380 -1.42 8.08 5.53
CA LEU A 380 -2.13 9.21 6.11
C LEU A 380 -2.06 9.16 7.63
N VAL A 381 -2.26 7.97 8.22
CA VAL A 381 -2.16 7.79 9.68
C VAL A 381 -0.75 8.06 10.18
N HIS A 382 0.29 7.55 9.51
CA HIS A 382 1.67 7.83 9.93
C HIS A 382 1.94 9.34 9.92
N ASN A 383 1.63 10.00 8.81
CA ASN A 383 1.89 11.44 8.69
C ASN A 383 0.99 12.29 9.57
N LEU A 384 -0.25 11.87 9.84
CA LEU A 384 -1.08 12.50 10.82
C LEU A 384 -0.43 12.46 12.21
N MET A 385 0.15 11.32 12.60
CA MET A 385 0.87 11.19 13.86
C MET A 385 2.15 12.04 13.87
N ARG A 386 2.87 12.12 12.73
CA ARG A 386 4.01 13.04 12.61
C ARG A 386 3.58 14.49 12.70
N LYS A 387 2.49 14.90 12.05
CA LYS A 387 1.93 16.26 12.17
C LYS A 387 1.54 16.58 13.62
N ALA A 388 0.98 15.64 14.35
CA ALA A 388 0.64 15.85 15.77
C ALA A 388 1.85 16.18 16.65
N VAL A 389 3.04 15.69 16.25
CA VAL A 389 4.30 15.96 16.96
C VAL A 389 5.01 17.21 16.43
N LEU A 390 5.11 17.34 15.09
CA LEU A 390 5.93 18.35 14.43
C LEU A 390 5.22 19.71 14.27
N ALA A 391 3.90 19.67 14.05
CA ALA A 391 3.11 20.85 13.74
C ALA A 391 1.66 20.71 14.26
N PRO A 392 1.47 20.57 15.60
CA PRO A 392 0.14 20.32 16.19
C PRO A 392 -0.88 21.41 15.83
N GLN A 393 -0.44 22.64 15.61
CA GLN A 393 -1.26 23.76 15.18
C GLN A 393 -1.94 23.53 13.83
N LEU A 394 -1.34 22.77 12.92
CA LEU A 394 -1.90 22.50 11.59
C LEU A 394 -3.13 21.56 11.64
N ILE A 395 -3.29 20.83 12.74
CA ILE A 395 -4.39 19.90 12.96
C ILE A 395 -5.27 20.31 14.15
N GLY A 396 -5.00 21.49 14.77
CA GLY A 396 -5.72 21.99 15.93
C GLY A 396 -5.50 21.18 17.21
N TRP A 397 -4.44 20.39 17.28
CA TRP A 397 -4.08 19.62 18.45
C TRP A 397 -3.53 20.56 19.52
N GLY A 398 -4.19 20.56 20.69
CA GLY A 398 -3.78 21.40 21.82
C GLY A 398 -4.25 22.87 21.75
N THR A 399 -5.06 23.28 20.78
CA THR A 399 -5.55 24.66 20.65
C THR A 399 -6.95 24.87 21.26
N GLY A 400 -7.22 24.30 22.43
CA GLY A 400 -8.43 24.58 23.21
C GLY A 400 -9.69 23.78 22.80
N PRO A 401 -10.67 23.70 23.71
CA PRO A 401 -11.71 22.68 23.68
C PRO A 401 -12.89 22.91 22.72
N SER A 402 -13.08 24.11 22.21
CA SER A 402 -14.40 24.49 21.71
C SER A 402 -14.65 24.38 20.20
N ALA A 403 -13.63 24.13 19.37
CA ALA A 403 -13.79 24.28 17.91
C ALA A 403 -14.06 22.97 17.15
N MET A 404 -14.09 21.81 17.79
CA MET A 404 -13.96 20.52 17.10
C MET A 404 -15.07 19.50 17.38
N ALA A 405 -16.14 19.86 18.04
CA ALA A 405 -17.29 18.98 18.17
C ALA A 405 -18.03 18.80 16.85
N PRO A 406 -18.38 17.58 16.42
CA PRO A 406 -19.23 17.38 15.25
C PRO A 406 -20.60 17.98 15.52
N LYS A 407 -20.98 19.03 14.78
CA LYS A 407 -22.36 19.48 14.75
C LYS A 407 -23.18 18.37 14.08
N ALA A 408 -24.16 17.84 14.79
CA ALA A 408 -25.19 17.02 14.19
C ALA A 408 -25.85 17.83 13.06
N ALA A 409 -25.82 17.27 11.86
CA ALA A 409 -26.54 17.82 10.69
C ALA A 409 -27.93 17.22 10.63
#